data_8c7a8fc2de57dd3077e21384042e042d
#
_entry.id   8c7a8fc2de57dd3077e21384042e042d
#
_cell.length_a   1.000
_cell.length_b   1.000
_cell.length_c   1.000
_cell.angle_alpha   90.00
_cell.angle_beta   90.00
_cell.angle_gamma   90.00
#
_symmetry.space_group_name_H-M   'P 1'
#
loop_
_entity.id
_entity.type
_entity.pdbx_description
1 polymer ?
#
loop_
_entity_poly.entity_id
_entity_poly.type
_entity_poly.pdbx_seq_one_letter_code
_entity_poly.pdbx_strand_id
1 'polypeptide(L)'
;MEKIAIQLWKDTNLEDNEFKGFLLNEFPSTLKDEILSYQVNLADDDVSDASGLIQSSYPPSPNAVLFLKVNSLFHVEEKLNILESHAKRFFSYIVSESKILEIDESNNLGHRTEGFSQIVFLEKPEHMDVYDWFDHWTHYHLSLIHI
;
A
#
# COMPACT_ATOMS: atom_id res chain seq x y z
N MET A 1 -0.44 -12.55 13.91
CA MET A 1 -0.62 -12.07 12.52
C MET A 1 -0.49 -10.56 12.52
N GLU A 2 0.37 -10.05 11.68
CA GLU A 2 0.64 -8.61 11.57
C GLU A 2 0.38 -8.15 10.15
N LYS A 3 -0.11 -6.92 9.99
CA LYS A 3 -0.27 -6.27 8.69
C LYS A 3 0.77 -5.18 8.53
N ILE A 4 1.40 -5.16 7.36
CA ILE A 4 2.44 -4.20 7.00
C ILE A 4 1.98 -3.44 5.76
N ALA A 5 2.06 -2.10 5.82
CA ALA A 5 1.90 -1.23 4.67
C ALA A 5 3.27 -0.69 4.26
N ILE A 6 3.59 -0.77 2.98
CA ILE A 6 4.89 -0.32 2.44
C ILE A 6 4.65 0.65 1.30
N GLN A 7 5.18 1.85 1.43
CA GLN A 7 5.27 2.84 0.35
C GLN A 7 6.60 2.68 -0.37
N LEU A 8 6.58 2.69 -1.70
CA LEU A 8 7.79 2.51 -2.52
C LEU A 8 7.91 3.60 -3.58
N TRP A 9 9.11 4.16 -3.67
CA TRP A 9 9.54 5.03 -4.77
C TRP A 9 10.54 4.28 -5.60
N LYS A 10 10.19 4.01 -6.84
CA LYS A 10 11.01 3.29 -7.81
C LYS A 10 12.37 3.95 -8.00
N ASP A 11 13.43 3.15 -8.15
CA ASP A 11 14.72 3.64 -8.57
C ASP A 11 14.60 4.31 -9.96
N THR A 12 15.18 5.49 -10.11
CA THR A 12 15.10 6.30 -11.34
C THR A 12 15.76 5.65 -12.55
N ASN A 13 16.72 4.75 -12.33
CA ASN A 13 17.42 4.02 -13.37
C ASN A 13 16.70 2.73 -13.80
N LEU A 14 15.60 2.38 -13.12
CA LEU A 14 14.85 1.15 -13.37
C LEU A 14 13.66 1.43 -14.28
N GLU A 15 13.44 0.58 -15.28
CA GLU A 15 12.26 0.63 -16.13
C GLU A 15 10.99 0.25 -15.36
N ASP A 16 9.84 0.83 -15.74
CA ASP A 16 8.56 0.57 -15.06
C ASP A 16 8.18 -0.90 -15.08
N ASN A 17 8.41 -1.59 -16.20
CA ASN A 17 8.11 -3.01 -16.32
C ASN A 17 9.00 -3.89 -15.45
N GLU A 18 10.26 -3.53 -15.26
CA GLU A 18 11.17 -4.24 -14.36
C GLU A 18 10.72 -4.08 -12.91
N PHE A 19 10.36 -2.88 -12.50
CA PHE A 19 9.84 -2.59 -11.17
C PHE A 19 8.55 -3.35 -10.89
N LYS A 20 7.62 -3.32 -11.83
CA LYS A 20 6.36 -4.08 -11.76
C LYS A 20 6.60 -5.58 -11.68
N GLY A 21 7.46 -6.12 -12.53
CA GLY A 21 7.83 -7.54 -12.53
C GLY A 21 8.47 -7.99 -11.22
N PHE A 22 9.35 -7.18 -10.65
CA PHE A 22 9.94 -7.42 -9.34
C PHE A 22 8.87 -7.51 -8.24
N LEU A 23 7.97 -6.54 -8.17
CA LEU A 23 6.91 -6.52 -7.15
C LEU A 23 5.89 -7.63 -7.31
N LEU A 24 5.58 -8.06 -8.53
CA LEU A 24 4.59 -9.10 -8.79
C LEU A 24 5.14 -10.54 -8.66
N ASN A 25 6.43 -10.74 -8.91
CA ASN A 25 7.00 -12.07 -9.01
C ASN A 25 8.17 -12.32 -8.04
N GLU A 26 9.22 -11.51 -8.09
CA GLU A 26 10.45 -11.77 -7.34
C GLU A 26 10.28 -11.52 -5.86
N PHE A 27 9.78 -10.35 -5.49
CA PHE A 27 9.62 -9.97 -4.09
C PHE A 27 8.71 -10.93 -3.31
N PRO A 28 7.48 -11.26 -3.77
CA PRO A 28 6.65 -12.22 -3.07
C PRO A 28 7.28 -13.61 -2.96
N SER A 29 8.09 -14.01 -3.95
CA SER A 29 8.82 -15.29 -3.89
C SER A 29 9.84 -15.34 -2.76
N THR A 30 10.46 -14.23 -2.39
CA THR A 30 11.39 -14.16 -1.27
C THR A 30 10.71 -14.32 0.09
N LEU A 31 9.41 -14.03 0.16
CA LEU A 31 8.60 -14.07 1.36
C LEU A 31 7.70 -15.30 1.45
N LYS A 32 7.77 -16.20 0.49
CA LYS A 32 6.80 -17.27 0.18
C LYS A 32 6.21 -17.98 1.39
N ASP A 33 7.02 -18.38 2.34
CA ASP A 33 6.57 -19.19 3.48
C ASP A 33 6.06 -18.33 4.66
N GLU A 34 6.23 -17.02 4.57
CA GLU A 34 5.93 -16.07 5.65
C GLU A 34 4.68 -15.24 5.37
N ILE A 35 4.25 -15.18 4.12
CA ILE A 35 3.12 -14.34 3.70
C ILE A 35 1.81 -15.12 3.83
N LEU A 36 0.82 -14.47 4.46
CA LEU A 36 -0.56 -14.91 4.49
C LEU A 36 -1.41 -14.23 3.41
N SER A 37 -1.09 -12.99 3.07
CA SER A 37 -1.66 -12.29 1.92
C SER A 37 -0.71 -11.20 1.41
N TYR A 38 -0.82 -10.90 0.12
CA TYR A 38 0.00 -9.92 -0.57
C TYR A 38 -0.84 -9.14 -1.57
N GLN A 39 -0.87 -7.82 -1.44
CA GLN A 39 -1.57 -6.92 -2.33
C GLN A 39 -0.61 -5.87 -2.85
N VAL A 40 -0.61 -5.68 -4.16
CA VAL A 40 0.19 -4.65 -4.85
C VAL A 40 -0.73 -3.61 -5.46
N ASN A 41 -0.50 -2.35 -5.11
CA ASN A 41 -1.16 -1.20 -5.74
C ASN A 41 -0.09 -0.40 -6.48
N LEU A 42 -0.23 -0.31 -7.80
CA LEU A 42 0.72 0.34 -8.69
C LEU A 42 0.15 1.65 -9.24
N ALA A 43 0.94 2.71 -9.18
CA ALA A 43 0.68 3.96 -9.89
C ALA A 43 1.30 3.88 -11.29
N ASP A 44 0.72 3.04 -12.15
CA ASP A 44 1.17 2.81 -13.53
C ASP A 44 0.20 3.44 -14.56
N ASP A 45 0.47 3.20 -15.85
CA ASP A 45 -0.33 3.78 -16.93
C ASP A 45 -1.80 3.36 -16.89
N ASP A 46 -2.13 2.19 -16.34
CA ASP A 46 -3.51 1.69 -16.24
C ASP A 46 -4.38 2.55 -15.30
N VAL A 47 -3.76 3.33 -14.42
CA VAL A 47 -4.47 4.26 -13.51
C VAL A 47 -4.27 5.73 -13.88
N SER A 48 -3.73 6.01 -15.05
CA SER A 48 -3.42 7.37 -15.52
C SER A 48 -4.65 8.28 -15.59
N ASP A 49 -5.81 7.73 -15.87
CA ASP A 49 -7.10 8.48 -15.91
C ASP A 49 -7.47 9.06 -14.53
N ALA A 50 -7.00 8.45 -13.44
CA ALA A 50 -7.20 8.91 -12.09
C ALA A 50 -6.08 9.87 -11.59
N SER A 51 -5.14 10.25 -12.43
CA SER A 51 -3.99 11.08 -12.06
C SER A 51 -4.38 12.44 -11.46
N GLY A 52 -5.51 13.01 -11.88
CA GLY A 52 -6.04 14.25 -11.31
C GLY A 52 -6.50 14.15 -9.85
N LEU A 53 -6.65 12.95 -9.32
CA LEU A 53 -7.01 12.71 -7.92
C LEU A 53 -5.79 12.61 -7.00
N ILE A 54 -4.58 12.64 -7.55
CA ILE A 54 -3.34 12.57 -6.78
C ILE A 54 -3.13 13.90 -6.06
N GLN A 55 -3.05 13.83 -4.73
CA GLN A 55 -2.71 14.96 -3.87
C GLN A 55 -1.53 14.55 -2.98
N SER A 56 -0.50 15.36 -2.93
CA SER A 56 0.67 15.11 -2.10
C SER A 56 1.25 16.41 -1.56
N SER A 57 1.44 16.47 -0.24
CA SER A 57 2.19 17.54 0.41
C SER A 57 3.70 17.41 0.19
N TYR A 58 4.16 16.20 -0.12
CA TYR A 58 5.57 15.86 -0.30
C TYR A 58 5.78 15.08 -1.61
N PRO A 59 5.70 15.76 -2.78
CA PRO A 59 5.92 15.08 -4.05
C PRO A 59 7.37 14.59 -4.21
N PRO A 60 7.59 13.54 -5.01
CA PRO A 60 6.59 12.78 -5.74
C PRO A 60 5.84 11.76 -4.86
N SER A 61 4.64 11.40 -5.29
CA SER A 61 3.88 10.31 -4.68
C SER A 61 4.57 8.96 -4.88
N PRO A 62 4.32 7.95 -4.02
CA PRO A 62 4.87 6.62 -4.20
C PRO A 62 4.47 6.02 -5.56
N ASN A 63 5.37 5.24 -6.16
CA ASN A 63 5.08 4.48 -7.38
C ASN A 63 4.28 3.21 -7.08
N ALA A 64 4.39 2.68 -5.86
CA ALA A 64 3.64 1.54 -5.41
C ALA A 64 3.35 1.59 -3.91
N VAL A 65 2.26 0.96 -3.51
CA VAL A 65 1.94 0.67 -2.11
C VAL A 65 1.62 -0.82 -2.00
N LEU A 66 2.32 -1.50 -1.09
CA LEU A 66 2.12 -2.90 -0.79
C LEU A 66 1.39 -3.06 0.53
N PHE A 67 0.48 -4.03 0.59
CA PHE A 67 -0.09 -4.51 1.84
C PHE A 67 0.24 -5.99 2.00
N LEU A 68 0.88 -6.33 3.10
CA LEU A 68 1.25 -7.69 3.46
C LEU A 68 0.58 -8.09 4.76
N LYS A 69 0.08 -9.33 4.81
CA LYS A 69 -0.22 -10.00 6.08
C LYS A 69 0.80 -11.10 6.28
N VAL A 70 1.44 -11.10 7.44
CA VAL A 70 2.49 -12.06 7.81
C VAL A 70 2.19 -12.67 9.17
N ASN A 71 2.76 -13.82 9.45
CA ASN A 71 2.64 -14.42 10.78
C ASN A 71 3.38 -13.58 11.84
N SER A 72 4.59 -13.13 11.52
CA SER A 72 5.39 -12.26 12.36
C SER A 72 6.34 -11.39 11.54
N LEU A 73 6.38 -10.10 11.85
CA LEU A 73 7.35 -9.17 11.27
C LEU A 73 8.78 -9.64 11.52
N PHE A 74 9.06 -10.22 12.69
CA PHE A 74 10.38 -10.73 13.04
C PHE A 74 10.97 -11.69 11.98
N HIS A 75 10.13 -12.47 11.31
CA HIS A 75 10.58 -13.41 10.27
C HIS A 75 10.81 -12.77 8.90
N VAL A 76 10.26 -11.59 8.66
CA VAL A 76 10.32 -10.94 7.33
C VAL A 76 11.15 -9.66 7.32
N GLU A 77 11.49 -9.09 8.46
CA GLU A 77 12.16 -7.79 8.57
C GLU A 77 13.44 -7.72 7.71
N GLU A 78 14.33 -8.71 7.84
CA GLU A 78 15.55 -8.75 7.03
C GLU A 78 15.27 -8.93 5.53
N LYS A 79 14.20 -9.67 5.19
CA LYS A 79 13.81 -9.93 3.80
C LYS A 79 13.27 -8.67 3.11
N LEU A 80 12.74 -7.71 3.87
CA LEU A 80 12.28 -6.43 3.32
C LEU A 80 13.42 -5.61 2.72
N ASN A 81 14.65 -5.83 3.16
CA ASN A 81 15.81 -5.11 2.64
C ASN A 81 16.07 -5.35 1.15
N ILE A 82 15.53 -6.42 0.57
CA ILE A 82 15.62 -6.65 -0.88
C ILE A 82 14.93 -5.55 -1.69
N LEU A 83 13.99 -4.81 -1.09
CA LEU A 83 13.33 -3.68 -1.74
C LEU A 83 14.31 -2.58 -2.13
N GLU A 84 15.43 -2.44 -1.42
CA GLU A 84 16.49 -1.47 -1.74
C GLU A 84 17.11 -1.69 -3.13
N SER A 85 17.04 -2.91 -3.65
CA SER A 85 17.56 -3.23 -4.98
C SER A 85 16.76 -2.59 -6.13
N HIS A 86 15.50 -2.22 -5.89
CA HIS A 86 14.58 -1.73 -6.92
C HIS A 86 13.90 -0.40 -6.55
N ALA A 87 13.99 0.01 -5.29
CA ALA A 87 13.43 1.25 -4.79
C ALA A 87 14.55 2.19 -4.31
N LYS A 88 14.51 3.44 -4.75
CA LYS A 88 15.41 4.47 -4.22
C LYS A 88 15.07 4.84 -2.78
N ARG A 89 13.83 4.59 -2.38
CA ARG A 89 13.29 4.86 -1.04
C ARG A 89 12.07 3.99 -0.80
N PHE A 90 11.92 3.50 0.42
CA PHE A 90 10.68 2.89 0.88
C PHE A 90 10.47 3.15 2.38
N PHE A 91 9.23 3.13 2.80
CA PHE A 91 8.83 3.19 4.21
C PHE A 91 7.86 2.06 4.50
N SER A 92 8.09 1.35 5.59
CA SER A 92 7.22 0.27 6.06
C SER A 92 6.62 0.60 7.42
N TYR A 93 5.35 0.28 7.58
CA TYR A 93 4.56 0.55 8.78
C TYR A 93 3.84 -0.72 9.21
N ILE A 94 3.87 -1.02 10.50
CA ILE A 94 2.94 -1.98 11.08
C ILE A 94 1.62 -1.25 11.27
N VAL A 95 0.53 -1.83 10.75
CA VAL A 95 -0.78 -1.20 10.76
C VAL A 95 -1.85 -2.12 11.34
N SER A 96 -2.81 -1.53 12.04
CA SER A 96 -4.07 -2.19 12.35
C SER A 96 -5.08 -1.93 11.24
N GLU A 97 -5.96 -2.88 10.98
CA GLU A 97 -6.94 -2.80 9.90
C GLU A 97 -8.35 -2.76 10.46
N SER A 98 -9.14 -1.78 10.03
CA SER A 98 -10.59 -1.75 10.22
C SER A 98 -11.24 -1.79 8.84
N LYS A 99 -11.97 -2.87 8.54
CA LYS A 99 -12.74 -3.01 7.31
C LYS A 99 -14.16 -2.51 7.53
N ILE A 100 -14.54 -1.45 6.83
CA ILE A 100 -15.89 -0.89 6.89
C ILE A 100 -16.80 -1.55 5.85
N LEU A 101 -16.23 -1.88 4.69
CA LEU A 101 -16.91 -2.60 3.62
C LEU A 101 -16.04 -3.78 3.19
N GLU A 102 -16.57 -4.99 3.25
CA GLU A 102 -15.90 -6.16 2.72
C GLU A 102 -16.21 -6.31 1.23
N ILE A 103 -15.17 -6.40 0.43
CA ILE A 103 -15.23 -6.72 -0.98
C ILE A 103 -14.73 -8.15 -1.14
N ASP A 104 -15.50 -8.99 -1.83
CA ASP A 104 -15.06 -10.34 -2.16
C ASP A 104 -14.02 -10.28 -3.29
N GLU A 105 -12.76 -10.37 -2.90
CA GLU A 105 -11.62 -10.38 -3.81
C GLU A 105 -11.17 -11.80 -4.21
N SER A 106 -11.87 -12.83 -3.75
CA SER A 106 -11.47 -14.23 -3.95
C SER A 106 -11.29 -14.63 -5.42
N ASN A 107 -12.06 -14.00 -6.31
CA ASN A 107 -11.99 -14.25 -7.76
C ASN A 107 -10.87 -13.48 -8.48
N ASN A 108 -10.19 -12.57 -7.79
CA ASN A 108 -9.18 -11.68 -8.38
C ASN A 108 -7.75 -12.07 -7.99
N LEU A 109 -7.57 -13.19 -7.30
CA LEU A 109 -6.23 -13.65 -6.89
C LEU A 109 -5.34 -13.86 -8.11
N GLY A 110 -4.17 -13.19 -8.12
CA GLY A 110 -3.21 -13.24 -9.20
C GLY A 110 -3.55 -12.39 -10.42
N HIS A 111 -4.67 -11.65 -10.40
CA HIS A 111 -5.11 -10.77 -11.47
C HIS A 111 -5.29 -9.33 -10.97
N ARG A 112 -5.24 -8.38 -11.89
CA ARG A 112 -5.56 -6.99 -11.59
C ARG A 112 -7.06 -6.85 -11.32
N THR A 113 -7.39 -6.21 -10.21
CA THR A 113 -8.78 -5.83 -9.90
C THR A 113 -9.20 -4.67 -10.81
N GLU A 114 -10.40 -4.70 -11.35
CA GLU A 114 -10.97 -3.60 -12.14
C GLU A 114 -11.16 -2.35 -11.28
N GLY A 115 -11.01 -1.18 -11.89
CA GLY A 115 -11.19 0.12 -11.27
C GLY A 115 -9.90 0.70 -10.69
N PHE A 116 -10.07 1.69 -9.81
CA PHE A 116 -8.97 2.42 -9.18
C PHE A 116 -9.02 2.24 -7.66
N SER A 117 -7.86 2.01 -7.07
CA SER A 117 -7.70 2.06 -5.61
C SER A 117 -7.13 3.43 -5.23
N GLN A 118 -7.88 4.19 -4.44
CA GLN A 118 -7.37 5.41 -3.84
C GLN A 118 -6.79 5.08 -2.47
N ILE A 119 -5.49 5.30 -2.30
CA ILE A 119 -4.78 5.08 -1.04
C ILE A 119 -4.32 6.42 -0.53
N VAL A 120 -4.68 6.73 0.71
CA VAL A 120 -4.38 8.00 1.35
C VAL A 120 -3.57 7.76 2.62
N PHE A 121 -2.44 8.43 2.73
CA PHE A 121 -1.63 8.50 3.94
C PHE A 121 -1.85 9.87 4.57
N LEU A 122 -2.41 9.90 5.76
CA LEU A 122 -2.74 11.11 6.48
C LEU A 122 -1.96 11.22 7.77
N GLU A 123 -1.44 12.39 8.02
CA GLU A 123 -0.87 12.72 9.31
C GLU A 123 -1.92 13.40 10.19
N LYS A 124 -1.99 12.96 11.45
CA LYS A 124 -2.86 13.59 12.44
C LYS A 124 -2.40 15.03 12.71
N PRO A 125 -3.30 16.03 12.65
CA PRO A 125 -2.95 17.39 13.04
C PRO A 125 -2.45 17.46 14.49
N GLU A 126 -1.41 18.25 14.74
CA GLU A 126 -0.79 18.37 16.08
C GLU A 126 -1.78 18.82 17.16
N HIS A 127 -2.70 19.72 16.79
CA HIS A 127 -3.68 20.30 17.71
C HIS A 127 -4.86 19.38 18.05
N MET A 128 -4.98 18.22 17.39
CA MET A 128 -6.11 17.32 17.57
C MET A 128 -5.68 16.11 18.41
N ASP A 129 -6.52 15.71 19.36
CA ASP A 129 -6.36 14.46 20.08
C ASP A 129 -6.50 13.25 19.13
N VAL A 130 -5.83 12.15 19.45
CA VAL A 130 -5.86 10.97 18.58
C VAL A 130 -7.26 10.35 18.48
N TYR A 131 -8.02 10.37 19.57
CA TYR A 131 -9.38 9.81 19.58
C TYR A 131 -10.35 10.72 18.82
N ASP A 132 -10.25 12.04 19.00
CA ASP A 132 -11.05 13.01 18.27
C ASP A 132 -10.76 12.96 16.77
N TRP A 133 -9.49 12.82 16.38
CA TRP A 133 -9.11 12.69 14.99
C TRP A 133 -9.63 11.38 14.37
N PHE A 134 -9.55 10.27 15.11
CA PHE A 134 -10.04 8.96 14.66
C PHE A 134 -11.57 8.99 14.53
N ASP A 135 -12.28 9.57 15.50
CA ASP A 135 -13.72 9.75 15.48
C ASP A 135 -14.17 10.60 14.29
N HIS A 136 -13.49 11.75 14.08
CA HIS A 136 -13.75 12.60 12.92
C HIS A 136 -13.59 11.86 11.60
N TRP A 137 -12.49 11.11 11.47
CA TRP A 137 -12.21 10.35 10.25
C TRP A 137 -13.23 9.23 10.02
N THR A 138 -13.59 8.47 11.04
CA THR A 138 -14.48 7.32 10.90
C THR A 138 -15.95 7.70 10.80
N HIS A 139 -16.42 8.67 11.55
CA HIS A 139 -17.84 9.02 11.60
C HIS A 139 -18.24 10.14 10.65
N TYR A 140 -17.36 11.11 10.43
CA TYR A 140 -17.69 12.25 9.56
C TYR A 140 -17.19 12.05 8.14
N HIS A 141 -15.91 11.79 7.97
CA HIS A 141 -15.32 11.72 6.63
C HIS A 141 -15.81 10.50 5.85
N LEU A 142 -15.75 9.32 6.45
CA LEU A 142 -16.18 8.08 5.78
C LEU A 142 -17.69 8.04 5.54
N SER A 143 -18.50 8.67 6.39
CA SER A 143 -19.94 8.75 6.17
C SER A 143 -20.33 9.53 4.91
N LEU A 144 -19.48 10.47 4.47
CA LEU A 144 -19.70 11.23 3.23
C LEU A 144 -19.40 10.42 1.97
N ILE A 145 -18.57 9.38 2.08
CA ILE A 145 -18.18 8.51 0.95
C ILE A 145 -19.21 7.42 0.72
N HIS A 146 -19.98 7.06 1.74
CA HIS A 146 -20.96 5.96 1.71
C HIS A 146 -22.44 6.41 1.56
N ILE A 147 -22.65 7.64 1.18
CA ILE A 147 -24.01 8.14 0.92
C ILE A 147 -24.55 7.60 -0.42
#